data_a1530943ccfd695ef0e8414031b7c891
#
_entry.id   a1530943ccfd695ef0e8414031b7c891
#
_cell.length_a   1.000
_cell.length_b   1.000
_cell.length_c   1.000
_cell.angle_alpha   90.00
_cell.angle_beta   90.00
_cell.angle_gamma   90.00
#
_symmetry.space_group_name_H-M   'P 1'
#
loop_
_entity.id
_entity.type
_entity.pdbx_description
1 polymer ?
#
loop_
_entity_poly.entity_id
_entity_poly.type
_entity_poly.pdbx_seq_one_letter_code
_entity_poly.pdbx_strand_id
1 'polypeptide(L)'
;MADFASALEEWAKTVQNMVELTPKEQAEITKAGAEEFKKRLESETRQHHYSSHKDPVYGHMADGLTLQTKNVDGIVDGKSTVGWENAFHATNARRLNDGTKKYKADHFVTNVQNSAETQEAVLLAEKAEYDRLMKKKGAS
;
A
#
# COMPACT_ATOMS: atom_id res chain seq x y z
N MET A 1 9.14 15.08 -18.47
CA MET A 1 8.49 14.16 -17.51
C MET A 1 7.42 14.92 -16.73
N ALA A 2 6.17 14.47 -16.84
CA ALA A 2 5.12 15.09 -16.04
C ALA A 2 5.47 14.90 -14.57
N ASP A 3 5.34 15.95 -13.76
CA ASP A 3 5.59 15.83 -12.34
C ASP A 3 4.47 15.00 -11.67
N PHE A 4 4.71 14.59 -10.45
CA PHE A 4 3.75 13.78 -9.69
C PHE A 4 2.42 14.54 -9.51
N ALA A 5 2.46 15.84 -9.30
CA ALA A 5 1.25 16.64 -9.10
C ALA A 5 0.35 16.62 -10.34
N SER A 6 0.92 16.76 -11.54
CA SER A 6 0.16 16.70 -12.79
C SER A 6 -0.44 15.31 -13.03
N ALA A 7 0.34 14.26 -12.78
CA ALA A 7 -0.11 12.87 -12.89
C ALA A 7 -1.27 12.59 -11.92
N LEU A 8 -1.16 13.09 -10.70
CA LEU A 8 -2.19 12.94 -9.68
C LEU A 8 -3.47 13.68 -10.06
N GLU A 9 -3.36 14.89 -10.61
CA GLU A 9 -4.52 15.65 -11.10
C GLU A 9 -5.26 14.90 -12.22
N GLU A 10 -4.53 14.40 -13.19
CA GLU A 10 -5.12 13.63 -14.28
C GLU A 10 -5.82 12.39 -13.76
N TRP A 11 -5.17 11.68 -12.83
CA TRP A 11 -5.75 10.49 -12.22
C TRP A 11 -7.00 10.83 -11.40
N ALA A 12 -6.98 11.93 -10.64
CA ALA A 12 -8.14 12.38 -9.88
C ALA A 12 -9.33 12.68 -10.80
N LYS A 13 -9.11 13.32 -11.94
CA LYS A 13 -10.15 13.57 -12.93
C LYS A 13 -10.71 12.27 -13.49
N THR A 14 -9.83 11.31 -13.78
CA THR A 14 -10.23 9.99 -14.27
C THR A 14 -11.09 9.28 -13.24
N VAL A 15 -10.68 9.31 -11.97
CA VAL A 15 -11.43 8.69 -10.86
C VAL A 15 -12.80 9.31 -10.70
N GLN A 16 -12.92 10.63 -10.84
CA GLN A 16 -14.21 11.33 -10.75
C GLN A 16 -15.20 10.86 -11.82
N ASN A 17 -14.71 10.38 -12.94
CA ASN A 17 -15.53 9.87 -14.03
C ASN A 17 -15.82 8.36 -13.93
N MET A 18 -15.33 7.70 -12.88
CA MET A 18 -15.53 6.27 -12.63
C MET A 18 -16.85 5.95 -11.94
N VAL A 19 -17.92 6.64 -12.29
CA VAL A 19 -19.21 6.50 -11.61
C VAL A 19 -19.85 5.12 -11.81
N GLU A 20 -19.40 4.37 -12.80
CA GLU A 20 -19.96 3.04 -13.10
C GLU A 20 -19.15 1.87 -12.52
N LEU A 21 -18.08 2.15 -11.80
CA LEU A 21 -17.28 1.11 -11.17
C LEU A 21 -17.94 0.64 -9.87
N THR A 22 -18.09 -0.68 -9.75
CA THR A 22 -18.59 -1.27 -8.51
C THR A 22 -17.52 -1.16 -7.42
N PRO A 23 -17.90 -1.26 -6.12
CA PRO A 23 -16.90 -1.29 -5.04
C PRO A 23 -15.88 -2.40 -5.22
N LYS A 24 -16.28 -3.56 -5.76
CA LYS A 24 -15.36 -4.65 -6.04
C LYS A 24 -14.33 -4.27 -7.11
N GLU A 25 -14.77 -3.60 -8.17
CA GLU A 25 -13.87 -3.13 -9.22
C GLU A 25 -12.94 -2.03 -8.73
N GLN A 26 -13.45 -1.12 -7.91
CA GLN A 26 -12.64 -0.10 -7.26
C GLN A 26 -11.56 -0.75 -6.37
N ALA A 27 -11.94 -1.81 -5.64
CA ALA A 27 -11.00 -2.55 -4.81
C ALA A 27 -9.90 -3.24 -5.63
N GLU A 28 -10.21 -3.71 -6.84
CA GLU A 28 -9.20 -4.28 -7.72
C GLU A 28 -8.15 -3.23 -8.12
N ILE A 29 -8.58 -1.99 -8.36
CA ILE A 29 -7.69 -0.88 -8.70
C ILE A 29 -6.82 -0.53 -7.48
N THR A 30 -7.42 -0.31 -6.32
CA THR A 30 -6.67 0.05 -5.11
C THR A 30 -5.76 -1.09 -4.66
N LYS A 31 -6.16 -2.34 -4.88
CA LYS A 31 -5.33 -3.51 -4.59
C LYS A 31 -4.04 -3.50 -5.41
N ALA A 32 -4.12 -3.15 -6.69
CA ALA A 32 -2.94 -3.07 -7.55
C ALA A 32 -1.93 -2.05 -7.00
N GLY A 33 -2.41 -0.89 -6.57
CA GLY A 33 -1.57 0.11 -5.92
C GLY A 33 -1.03 -0.36 -4.58
N ALA A 34 -1.87 -1.01 -3.79
CA ALA A 34 -1.49 -1.52 -2.47
C ALA A 34 -0.44 -2.64 -2.57
N GLU A 35 -0.49 -3.47 -3.60
CA GLU A 35 0.53 -4.49 -3.85
C GLU A 35 1.90 -3.85 -4.08
N GLU A 36 1.94 -2.78 -4.85
CA GLU A 36 3.18 -2.03 -5.10
C GLU A 36 3.70 -1.39 -3.81
N PHE A 37 2.82 -0.78 -3.02
CA PHE A 37 3.18 -0.20 -1.73
C PHE A 37 3.72 -1.26 -0.77
N LYS A 38 3.02 -2.38 -0.66
CA LYS A 38 3.41 -3.51 0.19
C LYS A 38 4.80 -4.01 -0.16
N LYS A 39 5.08 -4.18 -1.45
CA LYS A 39 6.38 -4.63 -1.94
C LYS A 39 7.49 -3.68 -1.52
N ARG A 40 7.27 -2.38 -1.64
CA ARG A 40 8.25 -1.36 -1.25
C ARG A 40 8.44 -1.29 0.26
N LEU A 41 7.36 -1.42 1.02
CA LEU A 41 7.43 -1.44 2.47
C LEU A 41 8.14 -2.70 2.98
N GLU A 42 7.89 -3.85 2.37
CA GLU A 42 8.63 -5.09 2.68
C GLU A 42 10.12 -4.91 2.45
N SER A 43 10.50 -4.33 1.31
CA SER A 43 11.90 -4.09 0.97
C SER A 43 12.57 -3.18 1.99
N GLU A 44 11.91 -2.08 2.35
CA GLU A 44 12.40 -1.12 3.33
C GLU A 44 12.54 -1.75 4.71
N THR A 45 11.55 -2.54 5.11
CA THR A 45 11.56 -3.23 6.39
C THR A 45 12.71 -4.24 6.45
N ARG A 46 12.94 -5.01 5.39
CA ARG A 46 14.05 -5.97 5.31
C ARG A 46 15.38 -5.26 5.38
N GLN A 47 15.51 -4.13 4.71
CA GLN A 47 16.76 -3.38 4.66
C GLN A 47 17.15 -2.83 6.03
N HIS A 48 16.19 -2.35 6.80
CA HIS A 48 16.45 -1.66 8.07
C HIS A 48 16.16 -2.47 9.32
N HIS A 49 15.25 -3.43 9.25
CA HIS A 49 14.72 -4.11 10.45
C HIS A 49 14.66 -5.64 10.33
N TYR A 50 15.33 -6.22 9.34
CA TYR A 50 15.39 -7.66 9.21
C TYR A 50 16.61 -8.19 9.96
N SER A 51 16.39 -9.12 10.88
CA SER A 51 17.48 -9.79 11.59
C SER A 51 17.54 -11.26 11.17
N SER A 52 18.71 -11.87 11.36
CA SER A 52 18.90 -13.31 11.13
C SER A 52 18.25 -14.14 12.24
N HIS A 53 17.74 -13.50 13.28
CA HIS A 53 17.08 -14.15 14.39
C HIS A 53 15.78 -14.80 13.92
N LYS A 54 15.57 -16.05 14.30
CA LYS A 54 14.33 -16.76 13.99
C LYS A 54 13.39 -16.67 15.17
N ASP A 55 12.18 -16.20 14.92
CA ASP A 55 11.11 -16.22 15.91
C ASP A 55 10.14 -17.33 15.50
N PRO A 56 10.10 -18.45 16.25
CA PRO A 56 9.23 -19.58 15.88
C PRO A 56 7.74 -19.28 16.13
N VAL A 57 7.41 -18.24 16.89
CA VAL A 57 6.02 -17.90 17.21
C VAL A 57 5.47 -16.84 16.25
N TYR A 58 6.21 -15.76 16.05
CA TYR A 58 5.71 -14.60 15.29
C TYR A 58 6.37 -14.40 13.93
N GLY A 59 7.51 -15.03 13.69
CA GLY A 59 8.28 -14.82 12.47
C GLY A 59 8.90 -13.42 12.39
N HIS A 60 9.38 -13.04 11.22
CA HIS A 60 9.95 -11.72 11.00
C HIS A 60 8.88 -10.70 10.64
N MET A 61 9.03 -9.49 11.15
CA MET A 61 8.13 -8.38 10.86
C MET A 61 8.00 -8.13 9.36
N ALA A 62 9.12 -8.19 8.62
CA ALA A 62 9.11 -7.98 7.17
C ALA A 62 8.29 -9.02 6.41
N ASP A 63 8.15 -10.22 6.96
CA ASP A 63 7.40 -11.31 6.34
C ASP A 63 5.93 -11.29 6.74
N GLY A 64 5.54 -10.44 7.69
CA GLY A 64 4.19 -10.37 8.24
C GLY A 64 3.28 -9.31 7.64
N LEU A 65 3.71 -8.63 6.59
CA LEU A 65 2.87 -7.64 5.92
C LEU A 65 1.74 -8.32 5.16
N THR A 66 0.54 -7.78 5.30
CA THR A 66 -0.65 -8.27 4.62
C THR A 66 -1.36 -7.15 3.85
N LEU A 67 -2.16 -7.56 2.88
CA LEU A 67 -2.98 -6.65 2.10
C LEU A 67 -4.42 -7.13 2.21
N GLN A 68 -5.34 -6.21 2.54
CA GLN A 68 -6.75 -6.51 2.69
C GLN A 68 -7.60 -5.55 1.87
N THR A 69 -8.64 -6.10 1.24
CA THR A 69 -9.62 -5.32 0.48
C THR A 69 -10.96 -5.23 1.18
N LYS A 70 -11.11 -5.95 2.28
CA LYS A 70 -12.32 -5.92 3.10
C LYS A 70 -12.12 -4.99 4.30
N ASN A 71 -13.18 -4.26 4.66
CA ASN A 71 -13.15 -3.41 5.85
C ASN A 71 -13.38 -4.24 7.11
N VAL A 72 -13.46 -3.56 8.28
CA VAL A 72 -13.65 -4.22 9.57
C VAL A 72 -14.95 -5.03 9.64
N ASP A 73 -15.94 -4.69 8.82
CA ASP A 73 -17.22 -5.39 8.74
C ASP A 73 -17.22 -6.53 7.71
N GLY A 74 -16.08 -6.80 7.10
CA GLY A 74 -15.92 -7.84 6.09
C GLY A 74 -16.47 -7.46 4.71
N ILE A 75 -16.75 -6.19 4.48
CA ILE A 75 -17.35 -5.69 3.25
C ILE A 75 -16.27 -5.06 2.34
N VAL A 76 -16.36 -5.34 1.05
CA VAL A 76 -15.52 -4.70 0.04
C VAL A 76 -16.09 -3.31 -0.26
N ASP A 77 -15.36 -2.26 0.13
CA ASP A 77 -15.80 -0.86 0.02
C ASP A 77 -14.99 -0.04 -0.99
N GLY A 78 -14.15 -0.70 -1.79
CA GLY A 78 -13.30 -0.03 -2.78
C GLY A 78 -11.93 0.39 -2.27
N LYS A 79 -11.67 0.21 -0.98
CA LYS A 79 -10.39 0.56 -0.37
C LYS A 79 -9.51 -0.67 -0.20
N SER A 80 -8.20 -0.46 -0.16
CA SER A 80 -7.23 -1.51 0.15
C SER A 80 -6.29 -1.01 1.25
N THR A 81 -5.93 -1.90 2.14
CA THR A 81 -5.11 -1.58 3.31
C THR A 81 -3.91 -2.51 3.37
N VAL A 82 -2.74 -1.95 3.62
CA VAL A 82 -1.51 -2.69 3.86
C VAL A 82 -1.09 -2.48 5.30
N GLY A 83 -0.74 -3.55 6.00
CA GLY A 83 -0.32 -3.45 7.39
C GLY A 83 0.13 -4.80 7.92
N TRP A 84 0.33 -4.85 9.23
CA TRP A 84 0.72 -6.06 9.93
C TRP A 84 -0.51 -6.65 10.62
N GLU A 85 -0.85 -7.88 10.26
CA GLU A 85 -1.95 -8.60 10.89
C GLU A 85 -1.62 -8.95 12.34
N ASN A 86 -0.37 -9.30 12.60
CA ASN A 86 0.08 -9.62 13.94
C ASN A 86 0.25 -8.34 14.78
N ALA A 87 -0.47 -8.25 15.90
CA ALA A 87 -0.45 -7.06 16.76
C ALA A 87 0.94 -6.74 17.32
N PHE A 88 1.74 -7.77 17.58
CA PHE A 88 3.11 -7.59 18.06
C PHE A 88 3.96 -6.87 17.00
N HIS A 89 3.89 -7.32 15.75
CA HIS A 89 4.63 -6.69 14.65
C HIS A 89 4.12 -5.29 14.35
N ALA A 90 2.81 -5.07 14.39
CA ALA A 90 2.22 -3.76 14.16
C ALA A 90 2.68 -2.75 15.22
N THR A 91 2.68 -3.15 16.49
CA THR A 91 3.15 -2.31 17.60
C THR A 91 4.64 -2.01 17.48
N ASN A 92 5.43 -3.02 17.15
CA ASN A 92 6.87 -2.88 17.00
C ASN A 92 7.21 -1.94 15.83
N ALA A 93 6.52 -2.10 14.70
CA ALA A 93 6.70 -1.23 13.53
C ALA A 93 6.38 0.22 13.87
N ARG A 94 5.31 0.47 14.62
CA ARG A 94 4.94 1.81 15.05
C ARG A 94 6.01 2.43 15.95
N ARG A 95 6.53 1.66 16.90
CA ARG A 95 7.59 2.14 17.80
C ARG A 95 8.85 2.52 17.02
N LEU A 96 9.24 1.70 16.06
CA LEU A 96 10.43 1.98 15.24
C LEU A 96 10.20 3.20 14.34
N ASN A 97 9.03 3.32 13.75
CA ASN A 97 8.71 4.43 12.87
C ASN A 97 8.61 5.76 13.64
N ASP A 98 7.85 5.78 14.75
CA ASP A 98 7.55 6.99 15.51
C ASP A 98 8.58 7.32 16.59
N GLY A 99 9.37 6.32 16.98
CA GLY A 99 10.31 6.45 18.08
C GLY A 99 9.67 6.25 19.44
N THR A 100 10.51 6.09 20.42
CA THR A 100 10.12 5.96 21.84
C THR A 100 11.16 6.72 22.67
N LYS A 101 11.00 6.71 23.99
CA LYS A 101 12.00 7.28 24.90
C LYS A 101 13.36 6.59 24.76
N LYS A 102 13.38 5.32 24.31
CA LYS A 102 14.60 4.51 24.18
C LYS A 102 15.14 4.45 22.76
N TYR A 103 14.28 4.65 21.76
CA TYR A 103 14.63 4.50 20.36
C TYR A 103 14.37 5.79 19.60
N LYS A 104 15.34 6.20 18.81
CA LYS A 104 15.14 7.30 17.87
C LYS A 104 14.23 6.83 16.75
N ALA A 105 13.26 7.66 16.35
CA ALA A 105 12.39 7.39 15.22
C ALA A 105 13.21 7.28 13.93
N ASP A 106 13.00 6.23 13.14
CA ASP A 106 13.63 6.13 11.82
C ASP A 106 12.67 6.42 10.67
N HIS A 107 11.36 6.48 10.97
CA HIS A 107 10.31 6.83 10.01
C HIS A 107 10.26 5.92 8.78
N PHE A 108 10.64 4.65 8.91
CA PHE A 108 10.76 3.77 7.74
C PHE A 108 9.43 3.60 6.98
N VAL A 109 8.30 3.51 7.70
CA VAL A 109 6.98 3.45 7.07
C VAL A 109 6.62 4.80 6.44
N THR A 110 6.80 5.88 7.21
CA THR A 110 6.50 7.24 6.76
C THR A 110 7.34 7.61 5.54
N ASN A 111 8.62 7.21 5.52
CA ASN A 111 9.50 7.47 4.40
C ASN A 111 9.01 6.78 3.12
N VAL A 112 8.52 5.55 3.22
CA VAL A 112 7.93 4.85 2.07
C VAL A 112 6.66 5.57 1.60
N GLN A 113 5.78 5.94 2.53
CA GLN A 113 4.54 6.67 2.22
C GLN A 113 4.81 7.99 1.50
N ASN A 114 5.84 8.72 1.91
CA ASN A 114 6.16 10.05 1.39
C ASN A 114 7.14 10.03 0.22
N SER A 115 7.64 8.87 -0.17
CA SER A 115 8.53 8.73 -1.32
C SER A 115 7.78 9.03 -2.61
N ALA A 116 8.27 10.00 -3.38
CA ALA A 116 7.69 10.33 -4.69
C ALA A 116 7.73 9.13 -5.63
N GLU A 117 8.80 8.35 -5.57
CA GLU A 117 8.95 7.13 -6.36
C GLU A 117 7.90 6.09 -6.01
N THR A 118 7.62 5.89 -4.71
CA THR A 118 6.57 4.98 -4.26
C THR A 118 5.20 5.45 -4.72
N GLN A 119 4.90 6.73 -4.54
CA GLN A 119 3.61 7.31 -4.92
C GLN A 119 3.37 7.20 -6.44
N GLU A 120 4.40 7.45 -7.24
CA GLU A 120 4.33 7.29 -8.68
C GLU A 120 4.10 5.83 -9.08
N ALA A 121 4.80 4.89 -8.45
CA ALA A 121 4.63 3.47 -8.72
C ALA A 121 3.23 2.97 -8.38
N VAL A 122 2.69 3.42 -7.25
CA VAL A 122 1.32 3.11 -6.83
C VAL A 122 0.32 3.64 -7.85
N LEU A 123 0.48 4.90 -8.26
CA LEU A 123 -0.40 5.55 -9.22
C LEU A 123 -0.39 4.84 -10.57
N LEU A 124 0.80 4.47 -11.07
CA LEU A 124 0.95 3.76 -12.35
C LEU A 124 0.32 2.37 -12.29
N ALA A 125 0.45 1.66 -11.17
CA ALA A 125 -0.15 0.35 -10.97
C ALA A 125 -1.68 0.45 -10.99
N GLU A 126 -2.24 1.44 -10.32
CA GLU A 126 -3.69 1.68 -10.28
C GLU A 126 -4.21 2.04 -11.68
N LYS A 127 -3.50 2.90 -12.41
CA LYS A 127 -3.88 3.28 -13.76
C LYS A 127 -3.87 2.09 -14.71
N ALA A 128 -2.86 1.23 -14.62
CA ALA A 128 -2.76 0.03 -15.43
C ALA A 128 -3.95 -0.91 -15.19
N GLU A 129 -4.34 -1.08 -13.93
CA GLU A 129 -5.49 -1.91 -13.58
C GLU A 129 -6.79 -1.30 -14.04
N TYR A 130 -6.93 0.02 -13.93
CA TYR A 130 -8.09 0.73 -14.47
C TYR A 130 -8.22 0.52 -15.98
N ASP A 131 -7.13 0.68 -16.71
CA ASP A 131 -7.12 0.48 -18.17
C ASP A 131 -7.52 -0.95 -18.53
N ARG A 132 -7.03 -1.93 -17.79
CA ARG A 132 -7.37 -3.33 -17.96
C ARG A 132 -8.87 -3.58 -17.77
N LEU A 133 -9.44 -3.01 -16.70
CA LEU A 133 -10.87 -3.13 -16.40
C LEU A 133 -11.74 -2.47 -17.47
N MET A 134 -11.34 -1.30 -17.94
CA MET A 134 -12.08 -0.58 -18.97
C MET A 134 -12.06 -1.36 -20.30
N LYS A 135 -10.93 -1.92 -20.66
CA LYS A 135 -10.80 -2.75 -21.85
C LYS A 135 -11.68 -4.00 -21.75
N LYS A 136 -11.70 -4.64 -20.59
CA LYS A 136 -12.54 -5.81 -20.32
C LYS A 136 -14.02 -5.48 -20.42
N LYS A 137 -14.43 -4.26 -20.05
CA LYS A 137 -15.82 -3.80 -20.16
C LYS A 137 -16.20 -3.38 -21.58
N GLY A 138 -15.27 -3.43 -22.51
CA GLY A 138 -15.51 -2.98 -23.88
C GLY A 138 -15.47 -1.48 -24.07
N ALA A 139 -15.03 -0.73 -23.06
CA ALA A 139 -14.79 0.70 -23.18
C ALA A 139 -13.38 0.89 -23.75
N SER A 140 -13.30 1.31 -24.97
CA SER A 140 -12.03 1.53 -25.67
C SER A 140 -11.56 2.97 -25.49
#